data_c636fe482048e8b12890578370f67611
#
_entry.id   c636fe482048e8b12890578370f67611
#
_cell.length_a   1.000
_cell.length_b   1.000
_cell.length_c   1.000
_cell.angle_alpha   90.00
_cell.angle_beta   90.00
_cell.angle_gamma   90.00
#
_symmetry.space_group_name_H-M   'P 1'
#
loop_
_entity.id
_entity.type
_entity.pdbx_description
1 polymer ?
#
loop_
_entity_poly.entity_id
_entity_poly.type
_entity_poly.pdbx_seq_one_letter_code
_entity_poly.pdbx_strand_id
1 'polypeptide(L)'
;MKLALVAICSELDARYYVLEWIKYHRHICFDEIFIYLNNVDKQTRNNLENHKLDYVHLIEWDGTCQQLPAYNDFIENKRANFDWALFIDVDEYFVPNQFKDAKEAFEYYKNYYGVGFNWKLFGSNGHEKADYSKGVIERFTKSQKDLN
;
A
#
# COMPACT_ATOMS: atom_id res chain seq x y z
N MET A 1 -17.42 -5.50 7.98
CA MET A 1 -16.76 -4.68 6.94
C MET A 1 -15.52 -5.39 6.45
N LYS A 2 -15.38 -5.53 5.13
CA LYS A 2 -14.23 -6.15 4.47
C LYS A 2 -13.47 -5.09 3.66
N LEU A 3 -12.18 -4.90 3.95
CA LEU A 3 -11.33 -3.86 3.36
C LEU A 3 -10.30 -4.46 2.41
N ALA A 4 -10.20 -3.89 1.21
CA ALA A 4 -9.12 -4.14 0.28
C ALA A 4 -8.09 -3.00 0.32
N LEU A 5 -6.82 -3.34 0.16
CA LEU A 5 -5.75 -2.41 -0.12
C LEU A 5 -5.17 -2.72 -1.51
N VAL A 6 -5.00 -1.73 -2.34
CA VAL A 6 -4.62 -1.91 -3.75
C VAL A 6 -3.45 -1.00 -4.08
N ALA A 7 -2.40 -1.58 -4.62
CA ALA A 7 -1.24 -0.85 -5.09
C ALA A 7 -0.69 -1.43 -6.41
N ILE A 8 0.03 -0.62 -7.14
CA ILE A 8 0.94 -1.05 -8.21
C ILE A 8 2.37 -0.70 -7.78
N CYS A 9 3.32 -1.57 -8.03
CA CYS A 9 4.69 -1.33 -7.64
C CYS A 9 5.69 -1.69 -8.75
N SER A 10 6.80 -0.97 -8.77
CA SER A 10 7.95 -1.24 -9.62
C SER A 10 8.83 -2.36 -9.06
N GLU A 11 9.83 -2.78 -9.84
CA GLU A 11 10.86 -3.73 -9.37
C GLU A 11 11.57 -3.26 -8.09
N LEU A 12 11.89 -1.96 -8.00
CA LEU A 12 12.57 -1.40 -6.82
C LEU A 12 11.69 -1.51 -5.57
N ASP A 13 10.42 -1.13 -5.71
CA ASP A 13 9.46 -1.16 -4.61
C ASP A 13 9.18 -2.60 -4.15
N ALA A 14 8.99 -3.51 -5.11
CA ALA A 14 8.78 -4.93 -4.86
C ALA A 14 9.93 -5.55 -4.06
N ARG A 15 11.16 -5.13 -4.36
CA ARG A 15 12.37 -5.65 -3.71
C ARG A 15 12.57 -5.13 -2.29
N TYR A 16 12.27 -3.86 -2.02
CA TYR A 16 12.72 -3.20 -0.79
C TYR A 16 11.60 -2.69 0.12
N TYR A 17 10.39 -2.43 -0.38
CA TYR A 17 9.34 -1.75 0.37
C TYR A 17 8.09 -2.60 0.62
N VAL A 18 7.71 -3.41 -0.34
CA VAL A 18 6.43 -4.13 -0.34
C VAL A 18 6.20 -4.98 0.91
N LEU A 19 7.20 -5.71 1.40
CA LEU A 19 7.00 -6.58 2.57
C LEU A 19 6.71 -5.83 3.88
N GLU A 20 7.40 -4.71 4.11
CA GLU A 20 7.10 -3.87 5.27
C GLU A 20 5.70 -3.26 5.15
N TRP A 21 5.38 -2.74 3.97
CA TRP A 21 4.09 -2.13 3.65
C TRP A 21 2.92 -3.10 3.83
N ILE A 22 3.04 -4.35 3.36
CA ILE A 22 2.06 -5.42 3.56
C ILE A 22 1.84 -5.68 5.06
N LYS A 23 2.92 -5.89 5.81
CA LYS A 23 2.85 -6.21 7.24
C LYS A 23 2.20 -5.08 8.05
N TYR A 24 2.56 -3.84 7.75
CA TYR A 24 1.97 -2.68 8.39
C TYR A 24 0.45 -2.61 8.15
N HIS A 25 0.03 -2.67 6.90
CA HIS A 25 -1.39 -2.54 6.57
C HIS A 25 -2.23 -3.74 7.05
N ARG A 26 -1.65 -4.93 7.08
CA ARG A 26 -2.29 -6.07 7.74
C ARG A 26 -2.45 -5.85 9.25
N HIS A 27 -1.45 -5.28 9.90
CA HIS A 27 -1.50 -4.96 11.33
C HIS A 27 -2.62 -3.96 11.67
N ILE A 28 -2.88 -3.00 10.81
CA ILE A 28 -3.99 -2.04 10.97
C ILE A 28 -5.31 -2.51 10.34
N CYS A 29 -5.46 -3.83 10.14
CA CYS A 29 -6.71 -4.51 9.82
C CYS A 29 -7.24 -4.39 8.40
N PHE A 30 -6.41 -4.21 7.38
CA PHE A 30 -6.82 -4.53 6.01
C PHE A 30 -6.97 -6.03 5.85
N ASP A 31 -8.05 -6.50 5.19
CA ASP A 31 -8.36 -7.92 5.08
C ASP A 31 -7.60 -8.59 3.93
N GLU A 32 -7.57 -7.96 2.76
CA GLU A 32 -6.86 -8.46 1.58
C GLU A 32 -6.08 -7.34 0.89
N ILE A 33 -4.91 -7.70 0.35
CA ILE A 33 -3.96 -6.76 -0.26
C ILE A 33 -3.67 -7.22 -1.68
N PHE A 34 -3.91 -6.35 -2.65
CA PHE A 34 -3.70 -6.59 -4.08
C PHE A 34 -2.53 -5.76 -4.57
N ILE A 35 -1.51 -6.42 -5.08
CA ILE A 35 -0.30 -5.76 -5.58
C ILE A 35 -0.09 -6.14 -7.04
N TYR A 36 -0.20 -5.14 -7.91
CA TYR A 36 0.11 -5.25 -9.32
C TYR A 36 1.61 -5.06 -9.51
N LEU A 37 2.31 -6.13 -9.88
CA LEU A 37 3.76 -6.18 -10.06
C LEU A 37 4.13 -5.67 -11.45
N ASN A 38 4.44 -4.37 -11.57
CA ASN A 38 4.70 -3.74 -12.86
C ASN A 38 6.14 -3.95 -13.31
N ASN A 39 6.32 -4.77 -14.34
CA ASN A 39 7.62 -5.14 -14.89
C ASN A 39 8.60 -5.67 -13.81
N VAL A 40 8.10 -6.47 -12.87
CA VAL A 40 8.89 -7.08 -11.81
C VAL A 40 9.47 -8.39 -12.28
N ASP A 41 10.77 -8.61 -12.04
CA ASP A 41 11.45 -9.83 -12.45
C ASP A 41 10.97 -11.07 -11.69
N LYS A 42 11.15 -12.23 -12.31
CA LYS A 42 10.70 -13.52 -11.76
C LYS A 42 11.35 -13.85 -10.42
N GLN A 43 12.60 -13.45 -10.20
CA GLN A 43 13.31 -13.74 -8.95
C GLN A 43 12.71 -12.93 -7.80
N THR A 44 12.48 -11.63 -7.99
CA THR A 44 11.85 -10.75 -7.02
C THR A 44 10.43 -11.22 -6.69
N ARG A 45 9.65 -11.58 -7.72
CA ARG A 45 8.31 -12.16 -7.52
C ARG A 45 8.37 -13.45 -6.70
N ASN A 46 9.21 -14.42 -7.05
CA ASN A 46 9.34 -15.67 -6.31
C ASN A 46 9.74 -15.43 -4.84
N ASN A 47 10.58 -14.44 -4.58
CA ASN A 47 10.94 -14.04 -3.22
C ASN A 47 9.72 -13.57 -2.42
N LEU A 48 8.84 -12.77 -3.02
CA LEU A 48 7.59 -12.34 -2.38
C LEU A 48 6.64 -13.51 -2.14
N GLU A 49 6.43 -14.37 -3.14
CA GLU A 49 5.57 -15.56 -3.04
C GLU A 49 6.02 -16.54 -1.97
N ASN A 50 7.31 -16.66 -1.72
CA ASN A 50 7.88 -17.54 -0.68
C ASN A 50 7.45 -17.17 0.75
N HIS A 51 6.97 -15.95 0.98
CA HIS A 51 6.40 -15.54 2.27
C HIS A 51 5.04 -16.17 2.57
N LYS A 52 4.37 -16.76 1.56
CA LYS A 52 3.09 -17.50 1.69
C LYS A 52 2.02 -16.75 2.49
N LEU A 53 1.81 -15.50 2.15
CA LEU A 53 0.81 -14.63 2.78
C LEU A 53 -0.53 -14.84 2.06
N ASP A 54 -1.45 -15.59 2.64
CA ASP A 54 -2.74 -15.99 2.08
C ASP A 54 -3.72 -14.84 1.81
N TYR A 55 -3.49 -13.69 2.44
CA TYR A 55 -4.25 -12.46 2.27
C TYR A 55 -3.62 -11.49 1.24
N VAL A 56 -2.56 -11.92 0.53
CA VAL A 56 -1.87 -11.09 -0.47
C VAL A 56 -2.03 -11.71 -1.86
N HIS A 57 -2.47 -10.89 -2.79
CA HIS A 57 -2.65 -11.25 -4.19
C HIS A 57 -1.60 -10.53 -5.03
N LEU A 58 -0.59 -11.26 -5.50
CA LEU A 58 0.43 -10.74 -6.41
C LEU A 58 -0.03 -10.98 -7.86
N ILE A 59 -0.17 -9.89 -8.62
CA ILE A 59 -0.70 -9.89 -9.99
C ILE A 59 0.38 -9.41 -10.94
N GLU A 60 0.78 -10.23 -11.90
CA GLU A 60 1.70 -9.81 -12.96
C GLU A 60 1.04 -8.73 -13.82
N TRP A 61 1.76 -7.62 -14.03
CA TRP A 61 1.20 -6.47 -14.74
C TRP A 61 2.29 -5.72 -15.49
N ASP A 62 2.47 -6.02 -16.78
CA ASP A 62 3.52 -5.42 -17.58
C ASP A 62 3.06 -4.19 -18.34
N GLY A 63 4.01 -3.32 -18.69
CA GLY A 63 3.79 -2.16 -19.54
C GLY A 63 4.19 -0.84 -18.92
N THR A 64 3.93 0.23 -19.67
CA THR A 64 4.19 1.63 -19.26
C THR A 64 2.88 2.34 -18.91
N CYS A 65 2.92 3.27 -17.95
CA CYS A 65 1.74 4.03 -17.52
C CYS A 65 0.57 3.15 -17.05
N GLN A 66 0.85 2.09 -16.30
CA GLN A 66 -0.10 1.03 -15.97
C GLN A 66 -0.91 1.27 -14.69
N GLN A 67 -0.73 2.37 -13.99
CA GLN A 67 -1.43 2.59 -12.70
C GLN A 67 -2.96 2.61 -12.86
N LEU A 68 -3.48 3.44 -13.76
CA LEU A 68 -4.93 3.50 -14.00
C LEU A 68 -5.49 2.19 -14.58
N PRO A 69 -4.86 1.52 -15.56
CA PRO A 69 -5.29 0.20 -16.00
C PRO A 69 -5.34 -0.84 -14.88
N ALA A 70 -4.35 -0.90 -13.99
CA ALA A 70 -4.32 -1.82 -12.87
C ALA A 70 -5.46 -1.54 -11.87
N TYR A 71 -5.71 -0.28 -11.54
CA TYR A 71 -6.80 0.10 -10.65
C TYR A 71 -8.17 -0.18 -11.26
N ASN A 72 -8.32 0.01 -12.57
CA ASN A 72 -9.54 -0.37 -13.29
C ASN A 72 -9.76 -1.88 -13.28
N ASP A 73 -8.72 -2.70 -13.48
CA ASP A 73 -8.84 -4.16 -13.35
C ASP A 73 -9.38 -4.56 -11.97
N PHE A 74 -8.86 -3.96 -10.90
CA PHE A 74 -9.39 -4.23 -9.55
C PHE A 74 -10.87 -3.84 -9.42
N ILE A 75 -11.23 -2.64 -9.91
CA ILE A 75 -12.60 -2.13 -9.81
C ILE A 75 -13.57 -3.03 -10.58
N GLU A 76 -13.22 -3.45 -11.78
CA GLU A 76 -14.09 -4.25 -12.66
C GLU A 76 -14.21 -5.70 -12.19
N ASN A 77 -13.10 -6.31 -11.73
CA ASN A 77 -13.02 -7.75 -11.54
C ASN A 77 -13.00 -8.21 -10.07
N LYS A 78 -12.71 -7.33 -9.11
CA LYS A 78 -12.45 -7.74 -7.71
C LYS A 78 -13.24 -6.95 -6.67
N ARG A 79 -13.55 -5.69 -6.94
CA ARG A 79 -14.18 -4.75 -6.01
C ARG A 79 -15.47 -5.28 -5.35
N ALA A 80 -16.27 -6.05 -6.05
CA ALA A 80 -17.59 -6.51 -5.57
C ALA A 80 -17.53 -7.32 -4.24
N ASN A 81 -16.35 -7.82 -3.87
CA ASN A 81 -16.13 -8.60 -2.66
C ASN A 81 -15.79 -7.75 -1.42
N PHE A 82 -15.71 -6.43 -1.56
CA PHE A 82 -15.23 -5.52 -0.51
C PHE A 82 -16.20 -4.37 -0.28
N ASP A 83 -16.30 -3.94 0.97
CA ASP A 83 -17.07 -2.74 1.34
C ASP A 83 -16.31 -1.47 0.94
N TRP A 84 -14.99 -1.48 1.13
CA TRP A 84 -14.08 -0.39 0.76
C TRP A 84 -12.81 -0.92 0.12
N ALA A 85 -12.25 -0.11 -0.78
CA ALA A 85 -10.91 -0.31 -1.32
C ALA A 85 -10.11 1.00 -1.19
N LEU A 86 -8.91 0.91 -0.62
CA LEU A 86 -7.96 2.00 -0.55
C LEU A 86 -6.90 1.81 -1.63
N PHE A 87 -6.65 2.85 -2.43
CA PHE A 87 -5.64 2.90 -3.47
C PHE A 87 -4.54 3.85 -3.04
N ILE A 88 -3.35 3.33 -2.78
CA ILE A 88 -2.16 4.10 -2.38
C ILE A 88 -0.91 3.46 -2.94
N ASP A 89 0.17 4.22 -3.03
CA ASP A 89 1.47 3.73 -3.47
C ASP A 89 2.17 2.94 -2.34
N VAL A 90 3.14 2.08 -2.68
CA VAL A 90 3.81 1.20 -1.70
C VAL A 90 4.81 1.92 -0.78
N ASP A 91 5.00 3.21 -0.97
CA ASP A 91 5.75 4.10 -0.06
C ASP A 91 4.81 5.00 0.77
N GLU A 92 3.50 4.84 0.63
CA GLU A 92 2.48 5.52 1.40
C GLU A 92 1.90 4.61 2.48
N TYR A 93 1.71 5.16 3.67
CA TYR A 93 1.19 4.44 4.83
C TYR A 93 -0.08 5.09 5.36
N PHE A 94 -1.19 4.36 5.33
CA PHE A 94 -2.43 4.82 5.93
C PHE A 94 -2.33 4.82 7.45
N VAL A 95 -2.44 5.98 8.07
CA VAL A 95 -2.39 6.13 9.53
C VAL A 95 -3.79 6.46 10.04
N PRO A 96 -4.44 5.59 10.81
CA PRO A 96 -5.82 5.80 11.26
C PRO A 96 -6.00 6.91 12.31
N ASN A 97 -4.92 7.55 12.76
CA ASN A 97 -4.91 8.68 13.69
C ASN A 97 -5.77 8.46 14.95
N GLN A 98 -6.97 9.08 14.98
CA GLN A 98 -7.90 9.02 16.11
C GLN A 98 -8.69 7.71 16.22
N PHE A 99 -8.61 6.86 15.19
CA PHE A 99 -9.28 5.55 15.16
C PHE A 99 -8.33 4.45 15.60
N LYS A 100 -8.86 3.38 16.15
CA LYS A 100 -8.09 2.23 16.59
C LYS A 100 -7.35 1.53 15.44
N ASP A 101 -8.05 1.39 14.32
CA ASP A 101 -7.56 0.69 13.13
C ASP A 101 -8.27 1.19 11.86
N ALA A 102 -7.92 0.63 10.71
CA ALA A 102 -8.54 1.00 9.45
C ALA A 102 -10.04 0.67 9.41
N LYS A 103 -10.48 -0.43 10.02
CA LYS A 103 -11.90 -0.80 10.01
C LYS A 103 -12.76 0.23 10.74
N GLU A 104 -12.32 0.70 11.89
CA GLU A 104 -13.03 1.75 12.63
C GLU A 104 -13.06 3.05 11.83
N ALA A 105 -11.95 3.43 11.18
CA ALA A 105 -11.90 4.62 10.34
C ALA A 105 -12.89 4.53 9.17
N PHE A 106 -12.91 3.43 8.43
CA PHE A 106 -13.81 3.25 7.30
C PHE A 106 -15.27 3.06 7.72
N GLU A 107 -15.55 2.49 8.90
CA GLU A 107 -16.91 2.44 9.47
C GLU A 107 -17.44 3.84 9.76
N TYR A 108 -16.59 4.76 10.25
CA TYR A 108 -16.98 6.16 10.44
C TYR A 108 -17.40 6.84 9.13
N TYR A 109 -16.74 6.50 8.02
CA TYR A 109 -17.01 7.06 6.69
C TYR A 109 -18.04 6.27 5.86
N LYS A 110 -18.71 5.25 6.40
CA LYS A 110 -19.58 4.33 5.65
C LYS A 110 -20.73 4.97 4.84
N ASN A 111 -21.15 6.17 5.21
CA ASN A 111 -22.20 6.90 4.51
C ASN A 111 -21.69 7.73 3.32
N TYR A 112 -20.39 7.71 3.04
CA TYR A 112 -19.79 8.40 1.91
C TYR A 112 -19.49 7.42 0.78
N TYR A 113 -19.56 7.89 -0.46
CA TYR A 113 -19.21 7.08 -1.64
C TYR A 113 -17.71 7.03 -1.91
N GLY A 114 -16.95 7.95 -1.35
CA GLY A 114 -15.51 8.03 -1.45
C GLY A 114 -14.93 9.04 -0.48
N VAL A 115 -13.71 8.80 -0.03
CA VAL A 115 -12.98 9.63 0.92
C VAL A 115 -11.56 9.79 0.43
N GLY A 116 -11.08 11.04 0.36
CA GLY A 116 -9.68 11.37 0.12
C GLY A 116 -8.97 11.67 1.44
N PHE A 117 -7.74 11.20 1.58
CA PHE A 117 -6.89 11.47 2.74
C PHE A 117 -5.76 12.42 2.36
N ASN A 118 -5.45 13.37 3.24
CA ASN A 118 -4.35 14.30 3.03
C ASN A 118 -3.01 13.60 3.29
N TRP A 119 -2.03 13.87 2.45
CA TRP A 119 -0.67 13.43 2.68
C TRP A 119 0.00 14.20 3.81
N LYS A 120 0.80 13.47 4.57
CA LYS A 120 1.83 14.03 5.43
C LYS A 120 3.18 13.58 4.88
N LEU A 121 3.91 14.53 4.30
CA LEU A 121 5.20 14.24 3.66
C LEU A 121 6.31 14.14 4.70
N PHE A 122 7.16 13.12 4.55
CA PHE A 122 8.36 12.90 5.35
C PHE A 122 9.60 13.13 4.48
N GLY A 123 10.57 13.85 5.04
CA GLY A 123 11.83 14.13 4.36
C GLY A 123 12.85 12.99 4.56
N SER A 124 14.02 13.15 3.92
CA SER A 124 15.10 12.16 3.95
C SER A 124 15.76 11.93 5.32
N ASN A 125 15.38 12.68 6.35
CA ASN A 125 16.02 12.64 7.69
C ASN A 125 17.53 12.93 7.68
N GLY A 126 18.07 13.56 6.63
CA GLY A 126 19.49 13.78 6.42
C GLY A 126 20.23 12.59 5.82
N HIS A 127 19.55 11.54 5.39
CA HIS A 127 20.13 10.44 4.64
C HIS A 127 20.48 10.90 3.21
N GLU A 128 21.74 10.78 2.82
CA GLU A 128 22.21 11.04 1.45
C GLU A 128 22.00 9.83 0.53
N LYS A 129 21.96 8.63 1.12
CA LYS A 129 21.74 7.36 0.40
C LYS A 129 20.71 6.52 1.14
N ALA A 130 19.98 5.71 0.39
CA ALA A 130 19.04 4.76 0.95
C ALA A 130 19.77 3.65 1.71
N ASP A 131 19.41 3.45 2.97
CA ASP A 131 19.84 2.30 3.78
C ASP A 131 18.71 1.27 3.78
N TYR A 132 18.77 0.33 2.85
CA TYR A 132 17.76 -0.73 2.70
C TYR A 132 17.83 -1.82 3.78
N SER A 133 18.77 -1.75 4.74
CA SER A 133 18.77 -2.63 5.90
C SER A 133 17.71 -2.24 6.94
N LYS A 134 17.15 -1.04 6.80
CA LYS A 134 16.12 -0.48 7.68
C LYS A 134 14.83 -0.25 6.91
N GLY A 135 13.71 -0.38 7.60
CA GLY A 135 12.38 -0.11 7.05
C GLY A 135 12.13 1.37 6.73
N VAL A 136 11.10 1.63 5.94
CA VAL A 136 10.66 2.99 5.58
C VAL A 136 10.26 3.78 6.83
N ILE A 137 9.46 3.17 7.70
CA ILE A 137 8.96 3.81 8.92
C ILE A 137 10.09 4.17 9.89
N GLU A 138 11.14 3.34 9.96
CA GLU A 138 12.31 3.59 10.80
C GLU A 138 13.19 4.72 10.24
N ARG A 139 13.33 4.79 8.90
CA ARG A 139 14.22 5.76 8.24
C ARG A 139 13.65 7.17 8.16
N PHE A 140 12.35 7.30 7.89
CA PHE A 140 11.71 8.58 7.58
C PHE A 140 10.81 9.03 8.73
N THR A 141 11.39 9.63 9.77
CA THR A 141 10.69 10.02 11.00
C THR A 141 10.42 11.53 11.12
N LYS A 142 10.99 12.35 10.22
CA LYS A 142 10.81 13.81 10.24
C LYS A 142 9.85 14.25 9.14
N SER A 143 8.64 14.62 9.55
CA SER A 143 7.64 15.16 8.63
C SER A 143 7.83 16.66 8.40
N GLN A 144 7.24 17.15 7.31
CA GLN A 144 7.03 18.58 7.11
C GLN A 144 6.21 19.11 8.29
N LYS A 145 6.61 20.26 8.85
CA LYS A 145 5.79 20.96 9.86
C LYS A 145 4.50 21.39 9.21
N ASP A 146 3.39 21.21 9.92
CA ASP A 146 2.11 21.74 9.48
C ASP A 146 2.30 23.25 9.26
N LEU A 147 2.03 23.71 8.05
CA LEU A 147 1.96 25.13 7.73
C LEU A 147 0.67 25.62 8.38
N ASN A 148 0.80 26.30 9.52
CA ASN A 148 -0.29 27.04 10.16
C ASN A 148 -0.64 28.27 9.33
#